data_a605d44ab0793f4d9732b9c15cafe017
#
_entry.id   a605d44ab0793f4d9732b9c15cafe017
#
_cell.length_a   1.000
_cell.length_b   1.000
_cell.length_c   1.000
_cell.angle_alpha   90.00
_cell.angle_beta   90.00
_cell.angle_gamma   90.00
#
_symmetry.space_group_name_H-M   'P 1'
#
loop_
_entity.id
_entity.type
_entity.pdbx_description
1 polymer ?
#
loop_
_entity_poly.entity_id
_entity_poly.type
_entity_poly.pdbx_seq_one_letter_code
_entity_poly.pdbx_strand_id
1 'polypeptide(L)' 'MKPGDLVKAEYSEAIGLVVEIIQKKVWRTDTRGKKVNWDKVDPEPHAVVLYSHNDGTVNIPIIELKNVDERV' A
#
# COMPACT_ATOMS: atom_id res chain seq x y z
N MET A 1 4.73 9.89 1.97
CA MET A 1 4.66 9.18 0.67
C MET A 1 3.67 9.90 -0.23
N LYS A 2 4.01 10.10 -1.48
CA LYS A 2 3.22 10.91 -2.40
C LYS A 2 3.39 10.36 -3.83
N PRO A 3 2.51 10.72 -4.76
CA PRO A 3 2.71 10.36 -6.17
C PRO A 3 4.06 10.84 -6.68
N GLY A 4 4.73 9.99 -7.44
CA GLY A 4 6.08 10.24 -7.94
C GLY A 4 7.19 9.61 -7.10
N ASP A 5 6.88 9.17 -5.89
CA ASP A 5 7.87 8.51 -5.05
C ASP A 5 8.16 7.10 -5.54
N LEU A 6 9.41 6.68 -5.38
CA LEU A 6 9.79 5.28 -5.58
C LEU A 6 9.68 4.55 -4.25
N VAL A 7 9.07 3.37 -4.28
CA VAL A 7 8.77 2.61 -3.07
C VAL A 7 9.10 1.13 -3.27
N LYS A 8 9.24 0.45 -2.13
CA LYS A 8 9.53 -0.97 -2.08
C LYS A 8 8.74 -1.58 -0.93
N ALA A 9 8.11 -2.71 -1.17
CA ALA A 9 7.43 -3.46 -0.10
C ALA A 9 8.47 -4.20 0.75
N GLU A 10 8.16 -4.40 2.03
CA GLU A 10 9.09 -5.02 2.97
C GLU A 10 9.53 -6.43 2.56
N TYR A 11 8.66 -7.14 1.89
CA TYR A 11 8.89 -8.53 1.50
C TYR A 11 9.26 -8.70 0.02
N SER A 12 9.58 -7.62 -0.65
CA SER A 12 9.88 -7.64 -2.08
C SER A 12 11.09 -6.77 -2.40
N GLU A 13 11.89 -7.22 -3.36
CA GLU A 13 13.02 -6.43 -3.87
C GLU A 13 12.60 -5.51 -5.03
N ALA A 14 11.40 -5.67 -5.54
CA ALA A 14 10.93 -4.87 -6.66
C ALA A 14 10.66 -3.43 -6.23
N ILE A 15 11.11 -2.49 -7.05
CA ILE A 15 10.86 -1.06 -6.84
C ILE A 15 9.70 -0.64 -7.72
N GLY A 16 8.74 0.06 -7.13
CA GLY A 16 7.58 0.57 -7.85
C GLY A 16 7.47 2.07 -7.76
N LEU A 17 6.69 2.63 -8.66
CA LEU A 17 6.40 4.06 -8.70
C LEU A 17 5.00 4.31 -8.16
N VAL A 18 4.88 5.20 -7.18
CA VAL A 18 3.58 5.61 -6.68
C VAL A 18 2.94 6.55 -7.69
N VAL A 19 1.76 6.17 -8.18
CA VAL A 19 1.01 7.02 -9.12
C VAL A 19 -0.13 7.76 -8.46
N GLU A 20 -0.63 7.23 -7.35
CA GLU A 20 -1.76 7.84 -6.64
C GLU A 20 -1.78 7.33 -5.20
N ILE A 21 -2.39 8.11 -4.31
CA ILE A 21 -2.68 7.68 -2.94
C ILE A 21 -4.20 7.65 -2.79
N ILE A 22 -4.74 6.52 -2.35
CA ILE A 22 -6.17 6.35 -2.15
C ILE A 22 -6.45 5.89 -0.72
N GLN A 23 -7.68 6.10 -0.27
CA GLN A 23 -8.16 5.61 1.01
C GLN A 23 -9.01 4.37 0.77
N LYS A 24 -8.69 3.29 1.45
CA LYS A 24 -9.38 2.02 1.25
C LYS A 24 -9.55 1.30 2.57
N LYS A 25 -10.75 0.81 2.85
CA LYS A 25 -10.99 -0.01 4.04
C LYS A 25 -10.39 -1.38 3.83
N VAL A 26 -9.71 -1.88 4.84
CA VAL A 26 -9.06 -3.19 4.80
C VAL A 26 -9.63 -4.05 5.92
N TRP A 27 -9.97 -5.28 5.58
CA TRP A 27 -10.41 -6.26 6.55
C TRP A 27 -9.19 -6.84 7.25
N ARG A 28 -9.07 -6.57 8.54
CA ARG A 28 -8.00 -7.14 9.34
C ARG A 28 -8.62 -8.04 10.40
N THR A 29 -8.17 -9.29 10.43
CA THR A 29 -8.76 -10.33 11.26
C THR A 29 -7.94 -10.59 12.51
N ASP A 30 -7.67 -9.59 13.29
CA ASP A 30 -7.02 -9.77 14.58
C ASP A 30 -8.01 -9.83 15.75
N THR A 31 -9.29 -9.91 15.44
CA THR A 31 -10.35 -9.78 16.42
C THR A 31 -10.90 -11.10 16.92
N ARG A 32 -10.23 -12.20 16.70
CA ARG A 32 -10.56 -13.52 17.25
C ARG A 32 -12.01 -13.94 17.04
N GLY A 33 -12.52 -13.79 15.83
CA GLY A 33 -13.85 -14.22 15.47
C GLY A 33 -14.98 -13.28 15.84
N LYS A 34 -14.68 -12.12 16.40
CA LYS A 34 -15.71 -11.11 16.64
C LYS A 34 -16.15 -10.52 15.31
N LYS A 35 -17.44 -10.28 15.17
CA LYS A 35 -17.96 -9.61 14.00
C LYS A 35 -17.42 -8.20 13.96
N VAL A 36 -16.74 -7.87 12.86
CA VAL A 36 -16.26 -6.51 12.62
C VAL A 36 -17.37 -5.73 11.92
N ASN A 37 -17.75 -4.60 12.48
CA ASN A 37 -18.69 -3.72 11.84
C ASN A 37 -17.94 -2.91 10.77
N TRP A 38 -18.19 -3.23 9.52
CA TRP A 38 -17.52 -2.59 8.37
C TRP A 38 -17.68 -1.07 8.38
N ASP A 39 -18.83 -0.59 8.84
CA ASP A 39 -19.09 0.86 8.88
C ASP A 39 -18.21 1.58 9.90
N LYS A 40 -17.66 0.86 10.87
CA LYS A 40 -16.77 1.41 11.89
C LYS A 40 -15.30 1.21 11.56
N VAL A 41 -15.00 0.56 10.45
CA VAL A 41 -13.61 0.37 10.02
C VAL A 41 -13.14 1.66 9.35
N ASP A 42 -12.07 2.24 9.86
CA ASP A 42 -11.48 3.43 9.26
C ASP A 42 -10.72 3.05 7.99
N PRO A 43 -10.85 3.84 6.93
CA PRO A 43 -10.04 3.59 5.74
C PRO A 43 -8.57 3.84 6.02
N GLU A 44 -7.72 3.04 5.38
CA GLU A 44 -6.28 3.18 5.47
C GLU A 44 -5.73 3.74 4.16
N PRO A 45 -4.69 4.58 4.22
CA PRO A 45 -4.07 5.06 2.99
C PRO A 45 -3.34 3.92 2.27
N HIS A 46 -3.57 3.85 0.98
CA HIS A 46 -2.92 2.88 0.08
C HIS A 46 -2.25 3.63 -1.04
N ALA A 47 -1.09 3.15 -1.43
CA ALA A 47 -0.43 3.64 -2.62
C ALA A 47 -0.83 2.78 -3.82
N VAL A 48 -1.21 3.43 -4.90
CA VAL A 48 -1.39 2.76 -6.19
C VAL A 48 -0.01 2.75 -6.84
N VAL A 49 0.57 1.56 -6.95
CA VAL A 49 1.98 1.39 -7.34
C VAL A 49 2.07 0.72 -8.70
N LEU A 50 2.88 1.30 -9.56
CA LEU A 50 3.17 0.75 -10.88
C LEU A 50 4.54 0.09 -10.84
N TYR A 51 4.57 -1.20 -11.16
CA TYR A 51 5.82 -1.95 -11.29
C TYR A 51 6.13 -2.19 -12.77
N SER A 52 7.41 -2.20 -13.10
CA SER A 52 7.85 -2.36 -14.48
C SER A 52 7.53 -3.74 -15.07
N HIS A 53 7.37 -4.75 -14.21
CA HIS A 53 7.08 -6.12 -14.64
C HIS A 53 5.59 -6.46 -14.66
N ASN A 54 4.73 -5.51 -14.32
CA ASN A 54 3.28 -5.71 -14.31
C ASN A 54 2.62 -4.84 -15.38
N ASP A 55 1.55 -5.37 -15.97
CA ASP A 55 0.76 -4.64 -16.96
C ASP A 55 -0.26 -3.69 -16.32
N GLY A 56 -0.19 -3.48 -15.04
CA GLY A 56 -1.12 -2.61 -14.34
C GLY A 56 -0.57 -2.20 -13.00
N THR A 57 -1.42 -1.55 -12.23
CA THR A 57 -1.06 -1.08 -10.90
C THR A 57 -1.55 -2.05 -9.83
N VAL A 58 -0.92 -1.98 -8.65
CA VAL A 58 -1.36 -2.70 -7.45
C VAL A 58 -1.59 -1.71 -6.34
N ASN A 59 -2.59 -1.98 -5.50
CA ASN A 59 -2.87 -1.16 -4.33
C ASN A 59 -2.21 -1.81 -3.13
N ILE A 60 -1.32 -1.08 -2.47
CA ILE A 60 -0.56 -1.60 -1.33
C ILE A 60 -0.73 -0.65 -0.16
N PRO A 61 -1.09 -1.15 1.04
CA PRO A 61 -1.15 -0.30 2.22
C PRO A 61 0.19 0.41 2.45
N ILE A 62 0.14 1.68 2.75
CA ILE A 62 1.36 2.49 2.93
C ILE A 62 2.23 1.94 4.06
N ILE A 63 1.62 1.36 5.08
CA ILE A 63 2.38 0.78 6.20
C ILE A 63 3.29 -0.37 5.78
N GLU A 64 3.02 -0.99 4.63
CA GLU A 64 3.83 -2.08 4.10
C GLU A 64 4.91 -1.60 3.13
N LEU A 65 5.00 -0.30 2.89
CA LEU A 65 5.92 0.27 1.92
C LEU A 65 6.98 1.12 2.59
N LYS A 66 8.12 1.20 1.93
CA LYS A 66 9.20 2.11 2.31
C LYS A 66 9.59 2.93 1.10
N ASN A 67 9.88 4.19 1.31
CA ASN A 67 10.46 5.01 0.27
C ASN A 67 11.86 4.52 -0.05
N VAL A 68 12.17 4.45 -1.34
CA VAL A 68 13.52 4.11 -1.77
C VAL A 68 14.34 5.39 -1.74
N ASP A 69 15.40 5.36 -0.94
CA ASP A 69 16.33 6.49 -0.88
C ASP A 69 17.36 6.32 -1.99
N GLU A 70 17.31 7.21 -2.96
CA GLU A 70 18.21 7.19 -4.10
C GLU A 70 19.52 7.92 -3.85
N ARG A 71 19.68 8.47 -2.68
CA ARG A 71 20.93 9.15 -2.34
C ARG A 71 22.01 8.12 -2.09
N VAL A 72 22.98 8.20 -2.88
CA VAL A 72 24.14 7.33 -2.77
C VAL A 72 25.25 8.06 -2.04
#